data_e4978c5ccbd2889bc0570edc13403648
#
_entry.id   e4978c5ccbd2889bc0570edc13403648
#
_cell.length_a   1.000
_cell.length_b   1.000
_cell.length_c   1.000
_cell.angle_alpha   90.00
_cell.angle_beta   90.00
_cell.angle_gamma   90.00
#
_symmetry.space_group_name_H-M   'P 1'
#
loop_
_entity.id
_entity.type
_entity.pdbx_description
1 polymer ?
#
loop_
_entity_poly.entity_id
_entity_poly.type
_entity_poly.pdbx_seq_one_letter_code
_entity_poly.pdbx_strand_id
1 'polypeptide(L)'
;GRRRAIARIIKIVCHHNDVKADLKFVTGKYRINDSLTINKKNLEENIFKEKINASAKRRKDLRSLETFTIDPIDARDFDDAISIEYDKSRLFIWVHIADVAEFVDYNSQIDKEAMLRGNSYYFPERVYHMLPRILSTKYCSLEPNVDRLSLSIKMNVDEKYNVTDYEIHETVINSDKKFSYEEAGSILDKNE
;
A
#
# COMPACT_ATOMS: atom_id res chain seq x y z
N GLY A 1 -28.12 -43.26 -15.04
CA GLY A 1 -28.43 -43.06 -13.64
C GLY A 1 -27.91 -41.71 -13.17
N ARG A 2 -28.77 -40.85 -12.60
CA ARG A 2 -28.34 -39.56 -11.99
C ARG A 2 -27.46 -39.89 -10.77
N ARG A 3 -26.18 -39.53 -10.82
CA ARG A 3 -25.30 -39.57 -9.64
C ARG A 3 -25.81 -38.54 -8.62
N ARG A 4 -26.26 -39.01 -7.44
CA ARG A 4 -26.59 -38.13 -6.32
C ARG A 4 -25.29 -37.56 -5.76
N ALA A 5 -25.17 -36.23 -5.67
CA ALA A 5 -24.09 -35.61 -4.95
C ALA A 5 -24.26 -35.87 -3.45
N ILE A 6 -23.21 -36.38 -2.81
CA ILE A 6 -23.19 -36.61 -1.35
C ILE A 6 -22.27 -35.51 -0.79
N ALA A 7 -22.79 -34.75 0.17
CA ALA A 7 -22.05 -33.70 0.86
C ALA A 7 -22.05 -33.96 2.37
N ARG A 8 -20.94 -33.59 3.03
CA ARG A 8 -20.80 -33.63 4.49
C ARG A 8 -20.63 -32.23 5.00
N ILE A 9 -21.42 -31.82 5.97
CA ILE A 9 -21.21 -30.55 6.68
C ILE A 9 -19.95 -30.69 7.55
N ILE A 10 -18.96 -29.86 7.32
CA ILE A 10 -17.69 -29.86 8.04
C ILE A 10 -17.59 -28.73 9.08
N LYS A 11 -18.38 -27.65 8.91
CA LYS A 11 -18.37 -26.48 9.81
C LYS A 11 -19.66 -25.68 9.65
N ILE A 12 -20.17 -25.15 10.74
CA ILE A 12 -21.17 -24.07 10.76
C ILE A 12 -20.39 -22.75 10.81
N VAL A 13 -20.61 -21.87 9.83
CA VAL A 13 -19.89 -20.59 9.72
C VAL A 13 -20.52 -19.54 10.63
N CYS A 14 -21.85 -19.38 10.60
CA CYS A 14 -22.61 -18.44 11.41
C CYS A 14 -24.09 -18.82 11.42
N HIS A 15 -24.86 -18.18 12.32
CA HIS A 15 -26.32 -18.19 12.27
C HIS A 15 -26.81 -17.07 11.35
N HIS A 16 -27.91 -17.27 10.62
CA HIS A 16 -28.41 -16.27 9.65
C HIS A 16 -28.82 -14.94 10.28
N ASN A 17 -29.15 -14.93 11.57
CA ASN A 17 -29.50 -13.72 12.33
C ASN A 17 -28.30 -13.01 13.00
N ASP A 18 -27.08 -13.51 12.81
CA ASP A 18 -25.90 -12.82 13.34
C ASP A 18 -25.72 -11.47 12.64
N VAL A 19 -25.44 -10.40 13.41
CA VAL A 19 -25.21 -9.05 12.88
C VAL A 19 -24.12 -8.99 11.80
N LYS A 20 -23.17 -9.95 11.83
CA LYS A 20 -22.06 -10.04 10.85
C LYS A 20 -22.17 -11.33 10.02
N ALA A 21 -23.41 -11.81 9.79
CA ALA A 21 -23.61 -13.07 9.06
C ALA A 21 -23.03 -13.01 7.64
N ASP A 22 -23.28 -11.92 6.92
CA ASP A 22 -22.80 -11.72 5.55
C ASP A 22 -21.28 -11.71 5.48
N LEU A 23 -20.62 -10.97 6.36
CA LEU A 23 -19.16 -10.92 6.44
C LEU A 23 -18.58 -12.30 6.76
N LYS A 24 -19.16 -13.03 7.75
CA LYS A 24 -18.74 -14.40 8.09
C LYS A 24 -18.97 -15.37 6.94
N PHE A 25 -20.08 -15.22 6.22
CA PHE A 25 -20.37 -16.05 5.05
C PHE A 25 -19.36 -15.83 3.93
N VAL A 26 -19.11 -14.56 3.56
CA VAL A 26 -18.16 -14.21 2.49
C VAL A 26 -16.74 -14.64 2.87
N THR A 27 -16.28 -14.32 4.06
CA THR A 27 -14.93 -14.70 4.51
C THR A 27 -14.78 -16.22 4.60
N GLY A 28 -15.81 -16.93 5.06
CA GLY A 28 -15.83 -18.41 5.07
C GLY A 28 -15.83 -19.03 3.69
N LYS A 29 -16.62 -18.50 2.75
CA LYS A 29 -16.72 -18.97 1.35
C LYS A 29 -15.39 -18.80 0.61
N TYR A 30 -14.74 -17.65 0.76
CA TYR A 30 -13.48 -17.34 0.08
C TYR A 30 -12.24 -17.65 0.91
N ARG A 31 -12.39 -18.29 2.08
CA ARG A 31 -11.31 -18.68 2.99
C ARG A 31 -10.42 -17.49 3.41
N ILE A 32 -11.02 -16.31 3.51
CA ILE A 32 -10.34 -15.12 3.98
C ILE A 32 -10.08 -15.31 5.48
N ASN A 33 -8.81 -15.42 5.86
CA ASN A 33 -8.41 -15.62 7.26
C ASN A 33 -7.90 -14.32 7.87
N ASP A 34 -8.32 -14.04 9.10
CA ASP A 34 -7.89 -12.86 9.86
C ASP A 34 -6.52 -13.03 10.50
N SER A 35 -6.18 -14.25 10.89
CA SER A 35 -4.91 -14.54 11.57
C SER A 35 -3.77 -14.72 10.57
N LEU A 36 -2.80 -13.82 10.62
CA LEU A 36 -1.50 -14.03 10.01
C LEU A 36 -0.73 -15.08 10.81
N THR A 37 -0.25 -16.12 10.13
CA THR A 37 0.59 -17.19 10.71
C THR A 37 2.06 -16.75 10.79
N ILE A 38 2.31 -15.52 11.23
CA ILE A 38 3.65 -14.93 11.24
C ILE A 38 4.18 -14.84 12.67
N ASN A 39 5.44 -15.19 12.87
CA ASN A 39 6.09 -15.05 14.17
C ASN A 39 6.15 -13.57 14.55
N LYS A 40 5.65 -13.21 15.74
CA LYS A 40 5.61 -11.83 16.24
C LYS A 40 7.01 -11.18 16.30
N LYS A 41 8.08 -11.95 16.51
CA LYS A 41 9.46 -11.45 16.48
C LYS A 41 9.84 -10.84 15.11
N ASN A 42 9.29 -11.35 14.03
CA ASN A 42 9.53 -10.81 12.68
C ASN A 42 8.78 -9.49 12.41
N LEU A 43 7.98 -9.04 13.36
CA LEU A 43 7.16 -7.83 13.31
C LEU A 43 7.59 -6.77 14.33
N GLU A 44 8.80 -6.89 14.89
CA GLU A 44 9.33 -5.91 15.83
C GLU A 44 9.69 -4.61 15.10
N GLU A 45 9.21 -3.49 15.62
CA GLU A 45 9.37 -2.16 15.01
C GLU A 45 10.83 -1.76 14.76
N ASN A 46 11.74 -2.17 15.64
CA ASN A 46 13.15 -1.83 15.51
C ASN A 46 13.76 -2.40 14.24
N ILE A 47 13.36 -3.61 13.83
CA ILE A 47 13.84 -4.25 12.60
C ILE A 47 13.51 -3.37 11.38
N PHE A 48 12.29 -2.86 11.32
CA PHE A 48 11.85 -2.02 10.20
C PHE A 48 12.52 -0.65 10.20
N LYS A 49 12.70 -0.04 11.39
CA LYS A 49 13.42 1.23 11.52
C LYS A 49 14.89 1.10 11.09
N GLU A 50 15.54 0.03 11.50
CA GLU A 50 16.93 -0.26 11.12
C GLU A 50 17.04 -0.49 9.60
N LYS A 51 16.11 -1.22 9.00
CA LYS A 51 16.03 -1.40 7.54
C LYS A 51 15.91 -0.06 6.81
N ILE A 52 15.01 0.82 7.23
CA ILE A 52 14.87 2.17 6.63
C ILE A 52 16.18 2.93 6.73
N ASN A 53 16.77 3.02 7.91
CA ASN A 53 18.01 3.79 8.14
C ASN A 53 19.20 3.24 7.34
N ALA A 54 19.30 1.93 7.21
CA ALA A 54 20.37 1.28 6.44
C ALA A 54 20.16 1.49 4.92
N SER A 55 18.93 1.28 4.45
CA SER A 55 18.59 1.36 3.04
C SER A 55 18.61 2.80 2.52
N ALA A 56 18.17 3.78 3.31
CA ALA A 56 18.20 5.20 2.93
C ALA A 56 19.58 5.70 2.53
N LYS A 57 20.65 5.15 3.13
CA LYS A 57 22.03 5.57 2.81
C LYS A 57 22.49 5.24 1.39
N ARG A 58 21.91 4.25 0.74
CA ARG A 58 22.26 3.80 -0.62
C ARG A 58 21.29 4.28 -1.70
N ARG A 59 20.18 4.87 -1.29
CA ARG A 59 19.11 5.32 -2.17
C ARG A 59 19.27 6.78 -2.57
N LYS A 60 18.66 7.16 -3.67
CA LYS A 60 18.57 8.57 -4.07
C LYS A 60 17.72 9.32 -3.06
N ASP A 61 18.28 10.38 -2.48
CA ASP A 61 17.60 11.22 -1.49
C ASP A 61 16.70 12.24 -2.19
N LEU A 62 15.40 12.11 -2.00
CA LEU A 62 14.36 12.99 -2.53
C LEU A 62 13.53 13.64 -1.41
N ARG A 63 14.01 13.62 -0.16
CA ARG A 63 13.29 14.17 1.00
C ARG A 63 13.07 15.65 0.97
N SER A 64 13.83 16.36 0.14
CA SER A 64 13.65 17.81 -0.08
C SER A 64 12.69 18.16 -1.22
N LEU A 65 12.19 17.15 -1.94
CA LEU A 65 11.24 17.34 -3.02
C LEU A 65 9.83 17.39 -2.43
N GLU A 66 9.08 18.44 -2.73
CA GLU A 66 7.69 18.55 -2.29
C GLU A 66 6.86 17.37 -2.79
N THR A 67 6.35 16.59 -1.85
CA THR A 67 5.72 15.29 -2.12
C THR A 67 4.38 15.19 -1.40
N PHE A 68 3.36 14.66 -2.07
CA PHE A 68 2.05 14.48 -1.47
C PHE A 68 1.33 13.22 -1.96
N THR A 69 0.40 12.73 -1.15
CA THR A 69 -0.51 11.64 -1.51
C THR A 69 -1.93 12.15 -1.72
N ILE A 70 -2.76 11.44 -2.50
CA ILE A 70 -4.17 11.76 -2.74
C ILE A 70 -4.97 10.47 -2.55
N ASP A 71 -5.73 10.38 -1.47
CA ASP A 71 -6.38 9.16 -1.01
C ASP A 71 -7.76 9.43 -0.42
N PRO A 72 -8.61 8.41 -0.17
CA PRO A 72 -9.78 8.58 0.66
C PRO A 72 -9.44 9.16 2.04
N ILE A 73 -10.36 9.95 2.62
CA ILE A 73 -10.12 10.67 3.87
C ILE A 73 -9.74 9.74 5.03
N ASP A 74 -10.27 8.53 5.05
CA ASP A 74 -10.06 7.49 6.06
C ASP A 74 -8.94 6.49 5.72
N ALA A 75 -8.28 6.61 4.56
CA ALA A 75 -7.15 5.78 4.18
C ALA A 75 -5.98 5.93 5.16
N ARG A 76 -5.26 4.82 5.37
CA ARG A 76 -4.08 4.72 6.24
C ARG A 76 -2.91 3.95 5.61
N ASP A 77 -3.12 3.46 4.43
CA ASP A 77 -2.20 2.68 3.61
C ASP A 77 -1.97 3.45 2.30
N PHE A 78 -1.07 4.44 2.38
CA PHE A 78 -0.71 5.29 1.25
C PHE A 78 0.35 4.57 0.42
N ASP A 79 -0.07 3.97 -0.69
CA ASP A 79 0.79 3.15 -1.53
C ASP A 79 1.57 3.97 -2.55
N ASP A 80 1.05 5.15 -2.94
CA ASP A 80 1.67 6.03 -3.91
C ASP A 80 1.67 7.50 -3.48
N ALA A 81 2.62 8.24 -4.02
CA ALA A 81 2.78 9.69 -3.84
C ALA A 81 3.29 10.33 -5.12
N ILE A 82 3.11 11.64 -5.23
CA ILE A 82 3.46 12.42 -6.41
C ILE A 82 4.35 13.59 -6.00
N SER A 83 5.31 13.93 -6.87
CA SER A 83 6.08 15.17 -6.77
C SER A 83 6.27 15.81 -8.13
N ILE A 84 6.51 17.10 -8.13
CA ILE A 84 6.84 17.89 -9.31
C ILE A 84 8.20 18.52 -9.13
N GLU A 85 9.08 18.39 -10.12
CA GLU A 85 10.41 19.00 -10.14
C GLU A 85 10.58 19.83 -11.40
N TYR A 86 11.09 21.05 -11.24
CA TYR A 86 11.50 21.89 -12.35
C TYR A 86 13.03 21.98 -12.39
N ASP A 87 13.64 21.62 -13.53
CA ASP A 87 15.04 21.87 -13.81
C ASP A 87 15.13 22.80 -15.03
N LYS A 88 15.39 24.10 -14.77
CA LYS A 88 15.37 25.18 -15.77
C LYS A 88 14.00 25.29 -16.43
N SER A 89 13.87 24.88 -17.71
CA SER A 89 12.61 24.87 -18.47
C SER A 89 11.98 23.48 -18.58
N ARG A 90 12.58 22.43 -17.97
CA ARG A 90 12.07 21.06 -18.05
C ARG A 90 11.19 20.76 -16.86
N LEU A 91 10.05 20.16 -17.15
CA LEU A 91 9.10 19.65 -16.16
C LEU A 91 9.34 18.15 -15.97
N PHE A 92 9.52 17.73 -14.73
CA PHE A 92 9.55 16.34 -14.34
C PHE A 92 8.41 16.04 -13.37
N ILE A 93 7.71 14.95 -13.62
CA ILE A 93 6.74 14.38 -12.68
C ILE A 93 7.36 13.12 -12.08
N TRP A 94 7.32 13.03 -10.78
CA TRP A 94 7.72 11.85 -10.05
C TRP A 94 6.49 11.11 -9.52
N VAL A 95 6.47 9.80 -9.70
CA VAL A 95 5.53 8.90 -9.04
C VAL A 95 6.34 7.98 -8.13
N HIS A 96 6.00 7.99 -6.86
CA HIS A 96 6.64 7.22 -5.81
C HIS A 96 5.73 6.09 -5.38
N ILE A 97 6.20 4.86 -5.45
CA ILE A 97 5.46 3.69 -4.97
C ILE A 97 6.18 3.15 -3.74
N ALA A 98 5.42 2.85 -2.69
CA ALA A 98 5.94 2.25 -1.46
C ALA A 98 6.78 1.00 -1.78
N ASP A 99 8.05 0.97 -1.35
CA ASP A 99 8.93 -0.17 -1.62
C ASP A 99 8.71 -1.30 -0.61
N VAL A 100 7.63 -2.04 -0.82
CA VAL A 100 7.26 -3.20 0.01
C VAL A 100 8.32 -4.29 -0.07
N ALA A 101 9.00 -4.45 -1.21
CA ALA A 101 10.00 -5.49 -1.42
C ALA A 101 11.22 -5.33 -0.49
N GLU A 102 11.55 -4.11 -0.06
CA GLU A 102 12.61 -3.89 0.93
C GLU A 102 12.29 -4.53 2.29
N PHE A 103 11.01 -4.64 2.65
CA PHE A 103 10.56 -5.15 3.95
C PHE A 103 10.17 -6.63 3.91
N VAL A 104 9.87 -7.17 2.74
CA VAL A 104 9.37 -8.54 2.54
C VAL A 104 10.38 -9.34 1.73
N ASP A 105 11.25 -10.06 2.44
CA ASP A 105 12.26 -10.88 1.80
C ASP A 105 11.60 -12.05 1.03
N TYR A 106 12.10 -12.34 -0.16
CA TYR A 106 11.64 -13.45 -1.00
C TYR A 106 11.65 -14.79 -0.25
N ASN A 107 10.60 -15.59 -0.37
CA ASN A 107 10.39 -16.85 0.34
C ASN A 107 10.31 -16.74 1.88
N SER A 108 10.28 -15.55 2.45
CA SER A 108 10.03 -15.35 3.89
C SER A 108 8.64 -15.86 4.29
N GLN A 109 8.38 -15.91 5.59
CA GLN A 109 7.06 -16.25 6.11
C GLN A 109 5.99 -15.21 5.73
N ILE A 110 6.39 -13.92 5.66
CA ILE A 110 5.52 -12.81 5.23
C ILE A 110 5.18 -12.97 3.75
N ASP A 111 6.17 -13.22 2.91
CA ASP A 111 6.01 -13.41 1.46
C ASP A 111 5.07 -14.58 1.14
N LYS A 112 5.27 -15.73 1.77
CA LYS A 112 4.41 -16.92 1.60
C LYS A 112 2.97 -16.66 2.02
N GLU A 113 2.75 -15.96 3.13
CA GLU A 113 1.42 -15.60 3.59
C GLU A 113 0.75 -14.59 2.64
N ALA A 114 1.50 -13.59 2.17
CA ALA A 114 1.01 -12.61 1.20
C ALA A 114 0.62 -13.28 -0.13
N MET A 115 1.43 -14.21 -0.62
CA MET A 115 1.13 -14.99 -1.83
C MET A 115 -0.16 -15.82 -1.68
N LEU A 116 -0.39 -16.42 -0.51
CA LEU A 116 -1.62 -17.17 -0.23
C LEU A 116 -2.86 -16.27 -0.18
N ARG A 117 -2.72 -15.04 0.29
CA ARG A 117 -3.82 -14.06 0.37
C ARG A 117 -4.13 -13.42 -0.98
N GLY A 118 -3.11 -13.11 -1.76
CA GLY A 118 -3.18 -12.52 -3.10
C GLY A 118 -3.50 -11.02 -3.12
N ASN A 119 -4.30 -10.51 -2.18
CA ASN A 119 -4.64 -9.09 -2.02
C ASN A 119 -5.14 -8.77 -0.60
N SER A 120 -5.38 -7.47 -0.33
CA SER A 120 -6.16 -7.03 0.82
C SER A 120 -7.65 -6.98 0.48
N TYR A 121 -8.52 -7.26 1.45
CA TYR A 121 -9.97 -7.23 1.29
C TYR A 121 -10.56 -6.14 2.18
N TYR A 122 -11.20 -5.15 1.57
CA TYR A 122 -11.82 -4.01 2.24
C TYR A 122 -13.32 -4.25 2.37
N PHE A 123 -13.79 -4.41 3.62
CA PHE A 123 -15.20 -4.49 3.96
C PHE A 123 -15.59 -3.25 4.79
N PRO A 124 -16.86 -2.85 4.80
CA PRO A 124 -17.29 -1.70 5.59
C PRO A 124 -16.91 -1.79 7.07
N GLU A 125 -16.91 -3.01 7.64
CA GLU A 125 -16.65 -3.22 9.06
C GLU A 125 -15.17 -3.41 9.40
N ARG A 126 -14.35 -3.85 8.41
CA ARG A 126 -12.92 -4.14 8.63
C ARG A 126 -12.15 -4.45 7.37
N VAL A 127 -10.85 -4.28 7.45
CA VAL A 127 -9.89 -4.67 6.41
C VAL A 127 -9.18 -5.97 6.80
N TYR A 128 -9.05 -6.89 5.85
CA TYR A 128 -8.19 -8.08 5.93
C TYR A 128 -6.95 -7.83 5.07
N HIS A 129 -5.88 -7.40 5.68
CA HIS A 129 -4.66 -7.02 4.98
C HIS A 129 -3.94 -8.23 4.37
N MET A 130 -3.40 -8.07 3.16
CA MET A 130 -2.50 -9.04 2.53
C MET A 130 -1.21 -9.20 3.32
N LEU A 131 -0.63 -8.08 3.72
CA LEU A 131 0.57 -7.99 4.53
C LEU A 131 0.23 -7.74 6.00
N PRO A 132 1.18 -7.97 6.95
CA PRO A 132 1.01 -7.54 8.33
C PRO A 132 0.64 -6.05 8.41
N ARG A 133 -0.35 -5.72 9.22
CA ARG A 133 -0.86 -4.35 9.36
C ARG A 133 0.25 -3.33 9.64
N ILE A 134 1.25 -3.72 10.45
CA ILE A 134 2.38 -2.85 10.77
C ILE A 134 3.18 -2.45 9.51
N LEU A 135 3.24 -3.29 8.48
CA LEU A 135 3.82 -2.94 7.19
C LEU A 135 2.86 -2.06 6.39
N SER A 136 1.64 -2.54 6.13
CA SER A 136 0.67 -1.84 5.27
C SER A 136 0.34 -0.43 5.75
N THR A 137 0.14 -0.23 7.06
CA THR A 137 -0.35 1.05 7.59
C THR A 137 0.71 1.90 8.31
N LYS A 138 1.98 1.45 8.33
CA LYS A 138 3.04 2.20 9.02
C LYS A 138 4.33 2.25 8.21
N TYR A 139 5.03 1.12 8.02
CA TYR A 139 6.39 1.16 7.45
C TYR A 139 6.44 1.26 5.92
N CYS A 140 5.45 0.71 5.22
CA CYS A 140 5.31 0.88 3.78
C CYS A 140 4.44 2.10 3.41
N SER A 141 3.49 2.48 4.28
CA SER A 141 2.61 3.64 4.02
C SER A 141 3.41 4.95 3.91
N LEU A 142 3.22 5.70 2.82
CA LEU A 142 3.91 6.97 2.55
C LEU A 142 3.30 8.13 3.37
N GLU A 143 3.23 7.91 4.70
CA GLU A 143 2.68 8.89 5.64
C GLU A 143 3.44 10.21 5.64
N PRO A 144 2.77 11.36 5.84
CA PRO A 144 3.41 12.65 5.90
C PRO A 144 4.42 12.79 7.06
N ASN A 145 5.48 13.57 6.81
CA ASN A 145 6.51 13.98 7.78
C ASN A 145 7.35 12.82 8.34
N VAL A 146 7.47 11.72 7.60
CA VAL A 146 8.34 10.60 7.97
C VAL A 146 9.07 10.05 6.76
N ASP A 147 10.33 9.65 6.95
CA ASP A 147 11.13 9.05 5.89
C ASP A 147 10.56 7.70 5.48
N ARG A 148 10.37 7.52 4.17
CA ARG A 148 9.86 6.28 3.58
C ARG A 148 10.70 5.86 2.39
N LEU A 149 10.83 4.53 2.25
CA LEU A 149 11.51 3.93 1.11
C LEU A 149 10.52 3.75 -0.02
N SER A 150 10.88 4.20 -1.20
CA SER A 150 10.05 4.08 -2.39
C SER A 150 10.83 3.64 -3.61
N LEU A 151 10.14 3.04 -4.56
CA LEU A 151 10.56 2.89 -5.93
C LEU A 151 9.92 4.04 -6.70
N SER A 152 10.73 4.92 -7.29
CA SER A 152 10.25 6.15 -7.90
C SER A 152 10.53 6.19 -9.39
N ILE A 153 9.55 6.65 -10.13
CA ILE A 153 9.65 6.87 -11.57
C ILE A 153 9.74 8.38 -11.80
N LYS A 154 10.86 8.84 -12.37
CA LYS A 154 11.03 10.21 -12.86
C LYS A 154 10.60 10.26 -14.32
N MET A 155 9.62 11.05 -14.65
CA MET A 155 9.12 11.23 -16.02
C MET A 155 9.44 12.62 -16.53
N ASN A 156 10.10 12.74 -17.68
CA ASN A 156 10.27 13.99 -18.40
C ASN A 156 9.01 14.27 -19.22
N VAL A 157 8.43 15.47 -19.05
CA VAL A 157 7.16 15.84 -19.67
C VAL A 157 7.37 17.05 -20.59
N ASP A 158 6.88 16.94 -21.83
CA ASP A 158 6.94 18.02 -22.82
C ASP A 158 5.87 19.10 -22.57
N GLU A 159 5.88 20.16 -23.38
CA GLU A 159 4.91 21.26 -23.29
C GLU A 159 3.47 20.85 -23.58
N LYS A 160 3.25 19.65 -24.14
CA LYS A 160 1.92 19.06 -24.39
C LYS A 160 1.53 18.03 -23.34
N TYR A 161 2.31 17.95 -22.26
CA TYR A 161 2.16 16.99 -21.17
C TYR A 161 2.34 15.52 -21.60
N ASN A 162 3.08 15.23 -22.69
CA ASN A 162 3.43 13.86 -23.03
C ASN A 162 4.71 13.46 -22.31
N VAL A 163 4.73 12.23 -21.81
CA VAL A 163 5.96 11.62 -21.27
C VAL A 163 6.91 11.31 -22.42
N THR A 164 8.08 11.93 -22.44
CA THR A 164 9.09 11.78 -23.49
C THR A 164 10.21 10.82 -23.11
N ASP A 165 10.48 10.67 -21.82
CA ASP A 165 11.51 9.78 -21.26
C ASP A 165 11.20 9.50 -19.80
N TYR A 166 11.76 8.41 -19.24
CA TYR A 166 11.60 8.08 -17.82
C TYR A 166 12.82 7.36 -17.25
N GLU A 167 13.01 7.52 -15.96
CA GLU A 167 14.02 6.80 -15.17
C GLU A 167 13.37 6.17 -13.95
N ILE A 168 13.88 5.01 -13.50
CA ILE A 168 13.43 4.33 -12.29
C ILE A 168 14.54 4.36 -11.26
N HIS A 169 14.20 4.75 -10.02
CA HIS A 169 15.15 4.89 -8.93
C HIS A 169 14.63 4.25 -7.64
N GLU A 170 15.52 3.59 -6.90
CA GLU A 170 15.30 3.35 -5.48
C GLU A 170 15.53 4.67 -4.74
N THR A 171 14.55 5.11 -3.97
CA THR A 171 14.56 6.45 -3.34
C THR A 171 14.22 6.39 -1.86
N VAL A 172 14.56 7.47 -1.16
CA VAL A 172 13.99 7.83 0.14
C VAL A 172 13.27 9.16 -0.03
N ILE A 173 12.02 9.21 0.38
CA ILE A 173 11.15 10.37 0.32
C ILE A 173 10.66 10.76 1.73
N ASN A 174 10.17 11.98 1.87
CA ASN A 174 9.43 12.43 3.04
C ASN A 174 8.22 13.22 2.53
N SER A 175 7.04 12.62 2.59
CA SER A 175 5.82 13.27 2.11
C SER A 175 5.47 14.47 2.99
N ASP A 176 5.12 15.60 2.38
CA ASP A 176 4.76 16.83 3.09
C ASP A 176 3.30 16.83 3.51
N LYS A 177 2.44 16.25 2.67
CA LYS A 177 0.99 16.33 2.89
C LYS A 177 0.23 15.14 2.30
N LYS A 178 -0.82 14.76 2.99
CA LYS A 178 -1.89 13.93 2.48
C LYS A 178 -3.07 14.84 2.08
N PHE A 179 -3.56 14.67 0.87
CA PHE A 179 -4.83 15.25 0.42
C PHE A 179 -5.92 14.19 0.39
N SER A 180 -7.15 14.56 0.75
CA SER A 180 -8.30 13.75 0.37
C SER A 180 -8.70 14.02 -1.08
N TYR A 181 -9.48 13.12 -1.68
CA TYR A 181 -10.03 13.35 -3.03
C TYR A 181 -10.87 14.62 -3.09
N GLU A 182 -11.62 14.93 -2.02
CA GLU A 182 -12.43 16.14 -1.93
C GLU A 182 -11.56 17.41 -1.85
N GLU A 183 -10.47 17.37 -1.07
CA GLU A 183 -9.53 18.49 -0.99
C GLU A 183 -8.84 18.72 -2.33
N ALA A 184 -8.35 17.65 -2.98
CA ALA A 184 -7.71 17.75 -4.29
C ALA A 184 -8.69 18.29 -5.35
N GLY A 185 -9.92 17.77 -5.41
CA GLY A 185 -10.98 18.26 -6.29
C GLY A 185 -11.25 19.76 -6.06
N SER A 186 -11.39 20.18 -4.80
CA SER A 186 -11.65 21.60 -4.47
C SER A 186 -10.51 22.55 -4.87
N ILE A 187 -9.27 22.05 -4.98
CA ILE A 187 -8.12 22.84 -5.45
C ILE A 187 -8.20 23.00 -6.97
N LEU A 188 -8.54 21.93 -7.68
CA LEU A 188 -8.69 21.95 -9.14
C LEU A 188 -9.81 22.88 -9.57
N ASP A 189 -11.00 22.76 -8.95
CA ASP A 189 -12.18 23.58 -9.27
C ASP A 189 -11.97 25.09 -9.03
N LYS A 190 -11.05 25.47 -8.14
CA LYS A 190 -10.74 26.90 -7.87
C LYS A 190 -9.75 27.51 -8.86
N ASN A 191 -9.08 26.68 -9.67
CA ASN A 191 -8.07 27.12 -10.64
C ASN A 191 -8.59 27.04 -12.10
N GLU A 192 -9.88 26.72 -12.31
CA GLU A 192 -10.61 26.90 -13.55
C GLU A 192 -11.30 28.30 -13.61
#